data_ecdde2942d7aac7e110276de928f8c2f
#
_entry.id   ecdde2942d7aac7e110276de928f8c2f
#
_cell.length_a   1.000
_cell.length_b   1.000
_cell.length_c   1.000
_cell.angle_alpha   90.00
_cell.angle_beta   90.00
_cell.angle_gamma   90.00
#
_symmetry.space_group_name_H-M   'P 1'
#
loop_
_entity.id
_entity.type
_entity.pdbx_description
1 polymer ?
#
loop_
_entity_poly.entity_id
_entity_poly.type
_entity_poly.pdbx_seq_one_letter_code
_entity_poly.pdbx_strand_id
1 'polypeptide(L)'
;MNRSATANFFRDITAWFVVALFMFPILWWALVSIQPASAIFDKDHINLFNFVPTFNNYILTLTDLGSSLFNSREAILNSLVVAIGSTILVSAIGVSAAFSLSHHVNAHKHNFIVAVFLARVVPPIATIIPIYVTYRTIGLTDTWMGLILAHTAMNVPLAILLLKSFVDEVPREMFEAAKIDGATEFQLLSKILIPNISGGLVTTAILCFIFSWTEFLMATYLTDQMHMLPVQLSILRMADWGPVAALSTATLLPSFVAILLVRKNLVRGLTWGMQK
;
A
#
# COMPACT_ATOMS: atom_id res chain seq x y z
N MET A 1 -14.74 45.08 5.82
CA MET A 1 -14.75 43.72 5.26
C MET A 1 -13.47 43.00 5.67
N ASN A 2 -13.57 41.95 6.49
CA ASN A 2 -12.42 41.36 7.18
C ASN A 2 -11.46 40.68 6.18
N ARG A 3 -10.21 41.18 6.07
CA ARG A 3 -9.15 40.60 5.23
C ARG A 3 -8.93 39.08 5.48
N SER A 4 -9.23 38.63 6.69
CA SER A 4 -9.15 37.21 7.08
C SER A 4 -10.27 36.35 6.47
N ALA A 5 -11.48 36.86 6.29
CA ALA A 5 -12.62 36.14 5.72
C ALA A 5 -12.45 35.92 4.22
N THR A 6 -11.98 36.94 3.48
CA THR A 6 -11.69 36.80 2.03
C THR A 6 -10.52 35.86 1.77
N ALA A 7 -9.45 35.92 2.58
CA ALA A 7 -8.32 34.99 2.45
C ALA A 7 -8.73 33.54 2.72
N ASN A 8 -9.57 33.29 3.72
CA ASN A 8 -10.11 31.97 4.02
C ASN A 8 -11.01 31.46 2.88
N PHE A 9 -11.86 32.31 2.31
CA PHE A 9 -12.71 31.96 1.18
C PHE A 9 -11.92 31.54 -0.06
N PHE A 10 -10.88 32.28 -0.44
CA PHE A 10 -10.02 31.90 -1.57
C PHE A 10 -9.24 30.62 -1.28
N ARG A 11 -8.74 30.43 -0.08
CA ARG A 11 -8.07 29.20 0.34
C ARG A 11 -9.01 27.98 0.19
N ASP A 12 -10.24 28.11 0.66
CA ASP A 12 -11.22 27.01 0.65
C ASP A 12 -11.66 26.69 -0.79
N ILE A 13 -11.88 27.70 -1.66
CA ILE A 13 -12.14 27.48 -3.09
C ILE A 13 -10.96 26.76 -3.75
N THR A 14 -9.73 27.22 -3.50
CA THR A 14 -8.54 26.58 -4.08
C THR A 14 -8.42 25.13 -3.60
N ALA A 15 -8.68 24.86 -2.33
CA ALA A 15 -8.65 23.51 -1.80
C ALA A 15 -9.69 22.59 -2.48
N TRP A 16 -10.93 23.08 -2.64
CA TRP A 16 -11.98 22.32 -3.34
C TRP A 16 -11.68 22.12 -4.82
N PHE A 17 -11.11 23.13 -5.49
CA PHE A 17 -10.67 23.00 -6.88
C PHE A 17 -9.60 21.93 -7.05
N VAL A 18 -8.59 21.91 -6.17
CA VAL A 18 -7.54 20.89 -6.16
C VAL A 18 -8.12 19.50 -5.92
N VAL A 19 -9.03 19.36 -4.94
CA VAL A 19 -9.71 18.08 -4.68
C VAL A 19 -10.50 17.62 -5.89
N ALA A 20 -11.27 18.50 -6.53
CA ALA A 20 -12.05 18.18 -7.73
C ALA A 20 -11.15 17.74 -8.89
N LEU A 21 -10.02 18.42 -9.09
CA LEU A 21 -9.05 18.08 -10.13
C LEU A 21 -8.45 16.66 -9.94
N PHE A 22 -8.09 16.30 -8.70
CA PHE A 22 -7.58 14.96 -8.40
C PHE A 22 -8.66 13.88 -8.40
N MET A 23 -9.89 14.22 -8.03
CA MET A 23 -11.01 13.29 -8.07
C MET A 23 -11.53 13.03 -9.49
N PHE A 24 -11.35 13.96 -10.41
CA PHE A 24 -11.87 13.86 -11.77
C PHE A 24 -11.47 12.56 -12.48
N PRO A 25 -10.19 12.17 -12.57
CA PRO A 25 -9.83 10.92 -13.24
C PRO A 25 -10.41 9.66 -12.53
N ILE A 26 -10.53 9.68 -11.21
CA ILE A 26 -11.11 8.58 -10.45
C ILE A 26 -12.61 8.44 -10.74
N LEU A 27 -13.34 9.57 -10.70
CA LEU A 27 -14.77 9.61 -11.01
C LEU A 27 -15.03 9.26 -12.46
N TRP A 28 -14.15 9.69 -13.37
CA TRP A 28 -14.23 9.32 -14.77
C TRP A 28 -14.15 7.80 -14.98
N TRP A 29 -13.15 7.13 -14.37
CA TRP A 29 -13.04 5.69 -14.44
C TRP A 29 -14.23 4.97 -13.79
N ALA A 30 -14.71 5.46 -12.65
CA ALA A 30 -15.91 4.95 -12.03
C ALA A 30 -17.15 5.08 -12.92
N LEU A 31 -17.27 6.17 -13.67
CA LEU A 31 -18.34 6.37 -14.64
C LEU A 31 -18.21 5.37 -15.81
N VAL A 32 -17.03 5.24 -16.41
CA VAL A 32 -16.78 4.29 -17.51
C VAL A 32 -17.06 2.85 -17.07
N SER A 33 -16.80 2.50 -15.81
CA SER A 33 -17.03 1.16 -15.27
C SER A 33 -18.49 0.69 -15.33
N ILE A 34 -19.43 1.64 -15.32
CA ILE A 34 -20.88 1.36 -15.40
C ILE A 34 -21.48 1.66 -16.77
N GLN A 35 -20.67 2.04 -17.76
CA GLN A 35 -21.13 2.25 -19.13
C GLN A 35 -21.22 0.93 -19.91
N PRO A 36 -22.28 0.72 -20.72
CA PRO A 36 -22.31 -0.40 -21.65
C PRO A 36 -21.28 -0.21 -22.77
N ALA A 37 -20.77 -1.33 -23.34
CA ALA A 37 -19.78 -1.27 -24.42
C ALA A 37 -20.21 -0.41 -25.61
N SER A 38 -21.50 -0.44 -25.95
CA SER A 38 -22.08 0.41 -27.01
C SER A 38 -21.92 1.92 -26.76
N ALA A 39 -21.93 2.36 -25.52
CA ALA A 39 -21.75 3.78 -25.16
C ALA A 39 -20.27 4.17 -25.11
N ILE A 40 -19.39 3.25 -24.75
CA ILE A 40 -17.94 3.50 -24.68
C ILE A 40 -17.32 3.66 -26.08
N PHE A 41 -17.83 2.88 -27.07
CA PHE A 41 -17.29 2.85 -28.45
C PHE A 41 -18.12 3.66 -29.44
N ASP A 42 -19.08 4.46 -28.96
CA ASP A 42 -19.84 5.35 -29.83
C ASP A 42 -18.90 6.44 -30.41
N LYS A 43 -18.69 6.37 -31.75
CA LYS A 43 -17.77 7.25 -32.46
C LYS A 43 -18.33 8.65 -32.66
N ASP A 44 -19.64 8.80 -32.59
CA ASP A 44 -20.33 10.03 -32.99
C ASP A 44 -20.63 10.96 -31.82
N HIS A 45 -20.65 10.42 -30.59
CA HIS A 45 -20.97 11.23 -29.40
C HIS A 45 -20.18 10.76 -28.17
N ILE A 46 -19.55 11.69 -27.47
CA ILE A 46 -19.06 11.43 -26.10
C ILE A 46 -20.28 11.44 -25.16
N ASN A 47 -20.94 10.29 -25.03
CA ASN A 47 -22.13 10.12 -24.21
C ASN A 47 -21.74 9.99 -22.72
N LEU A 48 -21.37 11.13 -22.09
CA LEU A 48 -20.95 11.16 -20.69
C LEU A 48 -22.07 10.78 -19.72
N PHE A 49 -23.29 11.13 -20.01
CA PHE A 49 -24.44 10.95 -19.10
C PHE A 49 -25.69 10.39 -19.78
N ASN A 50 -25.67 10.15 -21.09
CA ASN A 50 -26.82 9.66 -21.85
C ASN A 50 -26.71 8.16 -22.14
N PHE A 51 -26.59 7.35 -21.09
CA PHE A 51 -26.56 5.89 -21.18
C PHE A 51 -27.34 5.26 -20.01
N VAL A 52 -27.78 4.03 -20.19
CA VAL A 52 -28.37 3.23 -19.09
C VAL A 52 -27.23 2.57 -18.32
N PRO A 53 -27.04 2.90 -17.03
CA PRO A 53 -25.98 2.29 -16.22
C PRO A 53 -26.12 0.78 -16.15
N THR A 54 -25.01 0.05 -16.26
CA THR A 54 -24.95 -1.40 -16.19
C THR A 54 -23.83 -1.87 -15.28
N PHE A 55 -24.07 -2.96 -14.55
CA PHE A 55 -23.03 -3.65 -13.77
C PHE A 55 -22.41 -4.84 -14.53
N ASN A 56 -22.74 -5.00 -15.83
CA ASN A 56 -22.26 -6.10 -16.64
C ASN A 56 -20.73 -6.19 -16.70
N ASN A 57 -20.04 -5.04 -16.74
CA ASN A 57 -18.56 -5.01 -16.72
C ASN A 57 -17.98 -5.64 -15.45
N TYR A 58 -18.61 -5.42 -14.29
CA TYR A 58 -18.21 -6.06 -13.03
C TYR A 58 -18.52 -7.56 -13.02
N ILE A 59 -19.68 -7.95 -13.54
CA ILE A 59 -20.08 -9.36 -13.65
C ILE A 59 -19.08 -10.09 -14.54
N LEU A 60 -18.82 -9.58 -15.75
CA LEU A 60 -17.87 -10.19 -16.70
C LEU A 60 -16.46 -10.31 -16.09
N THR A 61 -16.03 -9.29 -15.33
CA THR A 61 -14.69 -9.28 -14.75
C THR A 61 -14.53 -10.20 -13.55
N LEU A 62 -15.60 -10.38 -12.75
CA LEU A 62 -15.54 -11.15 -11.49
C LEU A 62 -16.02 -12.59 -11.63
N THR A 63 -16.75 -12.94 -12.70
CA THR A 63 -17.36 -14.26 -12.87
C THR A 63 -16.68 -15.13 -13.92
N ASP A 64 -15.60 -14.63 -14.55
CA ASP A 64 -14.86 -15.35 -15.62
C ASP A 64 -15.74 -15.83 -16.80
N LEU A 65 -16.94 -15.22 -16.95
CA LEU A 65 -17.95 -15.60 -17.94
C LEU A 65 -17.62 -15.16 -19.38
N GLY A 66 -16.37 -15.21 -19.80
CA GLY A 66 -16.12 -14.74 -21.16
C GLY A 66 -14.83 -15.16 -21.82
N SER A 67 -13.78 -15.35 -21.10
CA SER A 67 -12.50 -15.86 -21.66
C SER A 67 -11.51 -16.18 -20.55
N SER A 68 -10.54 -17.04 -20.84
CA SER A 68 -9.37 -17.33 -20.00
C SER A 68 -8.52 -16.08 -19.67
N LEU A 69 -8.79 -14.95 -20.32
CA LEU A 69 -8.12 -13.66 -20.08
C LEU A 69 -8.66 -12.91 -18.85
N PHE A 70 -9.82 -13.30 -18.31
CA PHE A 70 -10.51 -12.58 -17.24
C PHE A 70 -10.41 -13.25 -15.86
N ASN A 71 -9.28 -13.85 -15.52
CA ASN A 71 -9.09 -14.45 -14.20
C ASN A 71 -8.87 -13.40 -13.08
N SER A 72 -9.75 -12.38 -13.05
CA SER A 72 -9.59 -11.23 -12.14
C SER A 72 -9.85 -11.59 -10.69
N ARG A 73 -10.73 -12.57 -10.43
CA ARG A 73 -10.99 -13.06 -9.08
C ARG A 73 -9.75 -13.67 -8.45
N GLU A 74 -9.04 -14.51 -9.19
CA GLU A 74 -7.79 -15.12 -8.74
C GLU A 74 -6.71 -14.06 -8.54
N ALA A 75 -6.58 -13.09 -9.45
CA ALA A 75 -5.65 -11.98 -9.32
C ALA A 75 -5.91 -11.11 -8.08
N ILE A 76 -7.18 -10.87 -7.74
CA ILE A 76 -7.57 -10.17 -6.49
C ILE A 76 -7.13 -10.98 -5.27
N LEU A 77 -7.40 -12.29 -5.26
CA LEU A 77 -7.03 -13.19 -4.15
C LEU A 77 -5.51 -13.26 -3.99
N ASN A 78 -4.77 -13.42 -5.08
CA ASN A 78 -3.31 -13.42 -5.06
C ASN A 78 -2.75 -12.12 -4.48
N SER A 79 -3.26 -10.98 -4.93
CA SER A 79 -2.84 -9.68 -4.42
C SER A 79 -3.16 -9.51 -2.93
N LEU A 80 -4.32 -9.98 -2.46
CA LEU A 80 -4.68 -9.93 -1.04
C LEU A 80 -3.76 -10.80 -0.19
N VAL A 81 -3.51 -12.04 -0.61
CA VAL A 81 -2.63 -12.97 0.11
C VAL A 81 -1.21 -12.40 0.22
N VAL A 82 -0.67 -11.89 -0.89
CA VAL A 82 0.68 -11.33 -0.92
C VAL A 82 0.76 -10.02 -0.12
N ALA A 83 -0.20 -9.11 -0.28
CA ALA A 83 -0.19 -7.84 0.44
C ALA A 83 -0.37 -8.03 1.96
N ILE A 84 -1.27 -8.90 2.39
CA ILE A 84 -1.47 -9.19 3.82
C ILE A 84 -0.26 -9.94 4.39
N GLY A 85 0.21 -10.99 3.70
CA GLY A 85 1.35 -11.79 4.13
C GLY A 85 2.62 -10.96 4.28
N SER A 86 2.95 -10.13 3.26
CA SER A 86 4.11 -9.23 3.34
C SER A 86 3.94 -8.18 4.44
N THR A 87 2.74 -7.61 4.63
CA THR A 87 2.48 -6.64 5.69
C THR A 87 2.71 -7.20 7.09
N ILE A 88 2.27 -8.44 7.34
CA ILE A 88 2.50 -9.12 8.62
C ILE A 88 4.01 -9.30 8.87
N LEU A 89 4.74 -9.82 7.88
CA LEU A 89 6.18 -10.02 8.00
C LEU A 89 6.94 -8.71 8.17
N VAL A 90 6.63 -7.70 7.37
CA VAL A 90 7.22 -6.35 7.45
C VAL A 90 6.99 -5.74 8.84
N SER A 91 5.77 -5.86 9.37
CA SER A 91 5.42 -5.32 10.68
C SER A 91 6.19 -6.02 11.80
N ALA A 92 6.28 -7.35 11.75
CA ALA A 92 7.02 -8.14 12.74
C ALA A 92 8.52 -7.83 12.73
N ILE A 93 9.13 -7.81 11.53
CA ILE A 93 10.56 -7.48 11.38
C ILE A 93 10.82 -6.01 11.75
N GLY A 94 9.97 -5.11 11.25
CA GLY A 94 10.12 -3.67 11.44
C GLY A 94 10.03 -3.26 12.91
N VAL A 95 9.05 -3.79 13.67
CA VAL A 95 8.89 -3.43 15.09
C VAL A 95 10.04 -3.99 15.93
N SER A 96 10.47 -5.22 15.63
CA SER A 96 11.59 -5.86 16.35
C SER A 96 12.91 -5.13 16.09
N ALA A 97 13.17 -4.74 14.82
CA ALA A 97 14.36 -3.98 14.45
C ALA A 97 14.33 -2.57 15.04
N ALA A 98 13.18 -1.87 14.96
CA ALA A 98 13.01 -0.54 15.54
C ALA A 98 13.22 -0.53 17.04
N PHE A 99 12.68 -1.52 17.76
CA PHE A 99 12.90 -1.70 19.21
C PHE A 99 14.38 -1.89 19.54
N SER A 100 15.05 -2.80 18.85
CA SER A 100 16.49 -3.04 19.05
C SER A 100 17.33 -1.79 18.80
N LEU A 101 17.03 -1.07 17.71
CA LEU A 101 17.73 0.17 17.37
C LEU A 101 17.49 1.32 18.35
N SER A 102 16.37 1.35 19.06
CA SER A 102 16.03 2.42 20.00
C SER A 102 16.54 2.12 21.40
N HIS A 103 16.53 0.87 21.83
CA HIS A 103 16.78 0.50 23.24
C HIS A 103 18.14 -0.12 23.51
N HIS A 104 18.79 -0.74 22.51
CA HIS A 104 20.11 -1.31 22.72
C HIS A 104 21.21 -0.33 22.32
N VAL A 105 22.22 -0.21 23.19
CA VAL A 105 23.45 0.55 22.88
C VAL A 105 24.29 -0.29 21.93
N ASN A 106 24.38 0.14 20.67
CA ASN A 106 25.21 -0.53 19.68
C ASN A 106 26.08 0.49 18.93
N ALA A 107 27.39 0.27 18.93
CA ALA A 107 28.35 1.14 18.21
C ALA A 107 28.06 1.23 16.70
N HIS A 108 27.44 0.21 16.11
CA HIS A 108 27.13 0.15 14.70
C HIS A 108 25.71 0.66 14.32
N LYS A 109 24.94 1.16 15.29
CA LYS A 109 23.56 1.63 15.10
C LYS A 109 23.44 2.67 13.97
N HIS A 110 24.35 3.64 13.94
CA HIS A 110 24.36 4.66 12.91
C HIS A 110 24.55 4.06 11.51
N ASN A 111 25.56 3.19 11.37
CA ASN A 111 25.86 2.56 10.07
C ASN A 111 24.70 1.68 9.59
N PHE A 112 24.01 0.98 10.53
CA PHE A 112 22.85 0.17 10.20
C PHE A 112 21.67 1.05 9.70
N ILE A 113 21.37 2.15 10.36
CA ILE A 113 20.32 3.09 9.92
C ILE A 113 20.66 3.66 8.54
N VAL A 114 21.93 4.03 8.30
CA VAL A 114 22.38 4.49 6.98
C VAL A 114 22.21 3.40 5.93
N ALA A 115 22.60 2.15 6.25
CA ALA A 115 22.44 1.02 5.32
C ALA A 115 20.95 0.75 4.99
N VAL A 116 20.06 0.81 5.98
CA VAL A 116 18.61 0.69 5.81
C VAL A 116 18.07 1.79 4.90
N PHE A 117 18.53 3.03 5.09
CA PHE A 117 18.17 4.16 4.25
C PHE A 117 18.67 3.98 2.81
N LEU A 118 19.93 3.59 2.63
CA LEU A 118 20.53 3.34 1.30
C LEU A 118 19.82 2.20 0.57
N ALA A 119 19.40 1.14 1.27
CA ALA A 119 18.63 0.06 0.67
C ALA A 119 17.30 0.55 0.06
N ARG A 120 16.70 1.60 0.61
CA ARG A 120 15.48 2.22 0.06
C ARG A 120 15.72 3.04 -1.21
N VAL A 121 16.95 3.54 -1.40
CA VAL A 121 17.33 4.34 -2.58
C VAL A 121 17.59 3.46 -3.80
N VAL A 122 17.91 2.18 -3.61
CA VAL A 122 18.13 1.24 -4.72
C VAL A 122 16.85 1.10 -5.54
N PRO A 123 16.87 1.39 -6.86
CA PRO A 123 15.68 1.24 -7.69
C PRO A 123 15.24 -0.23 -7.75
N PRO A 124 13.95 -0.54 -7.53
CA PRO A 124 13.46 -1.93 -7.57
C PRO A 124 13.84 -2.67 -8.85
N ILE A 125 13.81 -1.99 -9.99
CA ILE A 125 14.17 -2.56 -11.31
C ILE A 125 15.59 -3.13 -11.34
N ALA A 126 16.53 -2.54 -10.60
CA ALA A 126 17.90 -3.02 -10.56
C ALA A 126 18.06 -4.33 -9.77
N THR A 127 17.12 -4.62 -8.87
CA THR A 127 17.14 -5.82 -8.02
C THR A 127 16.35 -7.00 -8.60
N ILE A 128 15.52 -6.75 -9.61
CA ILE A 128 14.63 -7.77 -10.18
C ILE A 128 15.42 -8.95 -10.78
N ILE A 129 16.43 -8.66 -11.60
CA ILE A 129 17.18 -9.71 -12.28
C ILE A 129 17.90 -10.64 -11.28
N PRO A 130 18.68 -10.13 -10.32
CA PRO A 130 19.29 -10.98 -9.29
C PRO A 130 18.27 -11.80 -8.48
N ILE A 131 17.13 -11.18 -8.10
CA ILE A 131 16.08 -11.87 -7.37
C ILE A 131 15.45 -12.97 -8.23
N TYR A 132 15.12 -12.68 -9.48
CA TYR A 132 14.55 -13.66 -10.42
C TYR A 132 15.47 -14.87 -10.59
N VAL A 133 16.76 -14.66 -10.86
CA VAL A 133 17.73 -15.74 -11.00
C VAL A 133 17.80 -16.59 -9.74
N THR A 134 17.89 -15.95 -8.57
CA THR A 134 17.91 -16.66 -7.30
C THR A 134 16.62 -17.45 -7.07
N TYR A 135 15.45 -16.84 -7.27
CA TYR A 135 14.15 -17.48 -7.07
C TYR A 135 13.93 -18.65 -8.01
N ARG A 136 14.42 -18.55 -9.26
CA ARG A 136 14.36 -19.64 -10.21
C ARG A 136 15.18 -20.84 -9.77
N THR A 137 16.34 -20.64 -9.15
CA THR A 137 17.19 -21.74 -8.68
C THR A 137 16.64 -22.45 -7.45
N ILE A 138 15.90 -21.73 -6.59
CA ILE A 138 15.35 -22.28 -5.34
C ILE A 138 13.84 -22.57 -5.44
N GLY A 139 13.23 -22.42 -6.64
CA GLY A 139 11.83 -22.75 -6.87
C GLY A 139 10.81 -21.78 -6.24
N LEU A 140 11.17 -20.51 -6.06
CA LEU A 140 10.28 -19.47 -5.49
C LEU A 140 9.61 -18.60 -6.57
N THR A 141 9.98 -18.72 -7.84
CA THR A 141 9.26 -18.04 -8.92
C THR A 141 7.83 -18.56 -9.00
N ASP A 142 6.89 -17.69 -9.36
CA ASP A 142 5.48 -18.01 -9.54
C ASP A 142 4.80 -18.58 -8.27
N THR A 143 5.22 -18.12 -7.09
CA THR A 143 4.67 -18.55 -5.79
C THR A 143 4.29 -17.37 -4.91
N TRP A 144 3.25 -17.52 -4.10
CA TRP A 144 2.89 -16.53 -3.08
C TRP A 144 4.06 -16.24 -2.13
N MET A 145 4.79 -17.27 -1.70
CA MET A 145 5.92 -17.11 -0.77
C MET A 145 7.02 -16.26 -1.39
N GLY A 146 7.36 -16.48 -2.66
CA GLY A 146 8.35 -15.68 -3.38
C GLY A 146 7.96 -14.21 -3.40
N LEU A 147 6.72 -13.89 -3.78
CA LEU A 147 6.24 -12.50 -3.79
C LEU A 147 6.14 -11.90 -2.38
N ILE A 148 5.66 -12.67 -1.38
CA ILE A 148 5.62 -12.19 0.01
C ILE A 148 7.02 -11.79 0.48
N LEU A 149 8.03 -12.60 0.22
CA LEU A 149 9.42 -12.31 0.60
C LEU A 149 9.99 -11.10 -0.17
N ALA A 150 9.73 -11.00 -1.49
CA ALA A 150 10.18 -9.87 -2.30
C ALA A 150 9.56 -8.55 -1.82
N HIS A 151 8.25 -8.52 -1.61
CA HIS A 151 7.53 -7.34 -1.11
C HIS A 151 7.96 -7.00 0.33
N THR A 152 8.23 -8.01 1.16
CA THR A 152 8.79 -7.81 2.50
C THR A 152 10.13 -7.12 2.42
N ALA A 153 11.06 -7.63 1.61
CA ALA A 153 12.40 -7.05 1.46
C ALA A 153 12.34 -5.58 1.01
N MET A 154 11.43 -5.24 0.09
CA MET A 154 11.23 -3.86 -0.37
C MET A 154 10.71 -2.92 0.72
N ASN A 155 9.80 -3.40 1.57
CA ASN A 155 9.08 -2.55 2.51
C ASN A 155 9.71 -2.50 3.91
N VAL A 156 10.53 -3.50 4.31
CA VAL A 156 11.21 -3.52 5.62
C VAL A 156 12.01 -2.25 5.91
N PRO A 157 12.81 -1.68 4.99
CA PRO A 157 13.54 -0.45 5.26
C PRO A 157 12.63 0.71 5.65
N LEU A 158 11.52 0.89 4.95
CA LEU A 158 10.53 1.92 5.25
C LEU A 158 9.89 1.69 6.62
N ALA A 159 9.47 0.46 6.89
CA ALA A 159 8.85 0.10 8.16
C ALA A 159 9.77 0.34 9.36
N ILE A 160 11.04 -0.03 9.25
CA ILE A 160 12.04 0.23 10.31
C ILE A 160 12.15 1.73 10.59
N LEU A 161 12.28 2.56 9.56
CA LEU A 161 12.42 4.02 9.71
C LEU A 161 11.18 4.65 10.34
N LEU A 162 9.99 4.26 9.86
CA LEU A 162 8.73 4.78 10.41
C LEU A 162 8.50 4.32 11.85
N LEU A 163 8.61 3.01 12.10
CA LEU A 163 8.38 2.46 13.44
C LEU A 163 9.39 2.96 14.45
N LYS A 164 10.65 3.16 14.03
CA LYS A 164 11.67 3.72 14.92
C LYS A 164 11.29 5.10 15.44
N SER A 165 10.68 5.97 14.63
CA SER A 165 10.24 7.28 15.11
C SER A 165 9.18 7.17 16.21
N PHE A 166 8.23 6.23 16.10
CA PHE A 166 7.23 5.98 17.13
C PHE A 166 7.83 5.31 18.39
N VAL A 167 8.80 4.43 18.21
CA VAL A 167 9.49 3.77 19.34
C VAL A 167 10.31 4.78 20.14
N ASP A 168 10.98 5.72 19.46
CA ASP A 168 11.79 6.76 20.11
C ASP A 168 10.94 7.76 20.94
N GLU A 169 9.62 7.83 20.72
CA GLU A 169 8.69 8.66 21.50
C GLU A 169 8.27 8.01 22.82
N VAL A 170 8.48 6.69 22.98
CA VAL A 170 8.11 5.99 24.22
C VAL A 170 9.15 6.27 25.31
N PRO A 171 8.74 6.77 26.50
CA PRO A 171 9.66 7.08 27.58
C PRO A 171 10.48 5.84 28.03
N ARG A 172 11.79 6.04 28.17
CA ARG A 172 12.72 4.94 28.56
C ARG A 172 12.43 4.41 29.95
N GLU A 173 11.97 5.25 30.84
CA GLU A 173 11.61 4.94 32.22
C GLU A 173 10.58 3.79 32.31
N MET A 174 9.68 3.70 31.33
CA MET A 174 8.69 2.60 31.26
C MET A 174 9.38 1.24 31.09
N PHE A 175 10.41 1.18 30.25
CA PHE A 175 11.16 -0.06 29.99
C PHE A 175 12.09 -0.39 31.16
N GLU A 176 12.71 0.62 31.79
CA GLU A 176 13.58 0.44 32.96
C GLU A 176 12.79 -0.07 34.17
N ALA A 177 11.63 0.50 34.46
CA ALA A 177 10.75 0.03 35.51
C ALA A 177 10.32 -1.42 35.30
N ALA A 178 9.90 -1.78 34.08
CA ALA A 178 9.52 -3.16 33.79
C ALA A 178 10.69 -4.15 33.84
N LYS A 179 11.92 -3.71 33.53
CA LYS A 179 13.12 -4.56 33.71
C LYS A 179 13.41 -4.80 35.19
N ILE A 180 13.21 -3.82 36.07
CA ILE A 180 13.31 -3.96 37.51
C ILE A 180 12.28 -4.99 38.03
N ASP A 181 11.07 -4.99 37.45
CA ASP A 181 10.00 -5.94 37.73
C ASP A 181 10.26 -7.35 37.13
N GLY A 182 11.40 -7.57 36.46
CA GLY A 182 11.78 -8.84 35.90
C GLY A 182 11.19 -9.18 34.54
N ALA A 183 10.70 -8.19 33.79
CA ALA A 183 10.14 -8.40 32.44
C ALA A 183 11.23 -8.86 31.46
N THR A 184 10.92 -9.88 30.67
CA THR A 184 11.77 -10.35 29.57
C THR A 184 11.69 -9.39 28.36
N GLU A 185 12.69 -9.42 27.45
CA GLU A 185 12.69 -8.59 26.24
C GLU A 185 11.42 -8.80 25.39
N PHE A 186 10.90 -10.03 25.31
CA PHE A 186 9.64 -10.31 24.62
C PHE A 186 8.44 -9.68 25.33
N GLN A 187 8.44 -9.63 26.66
CA GLN A 187 7.38 -8.94 27.42
C GLN A 187 7.47 -7.42 27.26
N LEU A 188 8.67 -6.85 27.21
CA LEU A 188 8.89 -5.44 26.91
C LEU A 188 8.32 -5.08 25.53
N LEU A 189 8.61 -5.90 24.52
CA LEU A 189 8.11 -5.73 23.16
C LEU A 189 6.57 -5.85 23.10
N SER A 190 6.03 -6.97 23.62
CA SER A 190 4.61 -7.32 23.42
C SER A 190 3.64 -6.60 24.36
N LYS A 191 4.05 -6.38 25.66
CA LYS A 191 3.16 -5.82 26.68
C LYS A 191 3.34 -4.32 26.90
N ILE A 192 4.51 -3.77 26.53
CA ILE A 192 4.82 -2.36 26.75
C ILE A 192 4.90 -1.64 25.41
N LEU A 193 5.82 -2.03 24.53
CA LEU A 193 6.04 -1.28 23.29
C LEU A 193 4.83 -1.32 22.36
N ILE A 194 4.40 -2.51 21.91
CA ILE A 194 3.34 -2.65 20.92
C ILE A 194 2.05 -1.90 21.29
N PRO A 195 1.54 -1.98 22.53
CA PRO A 195 0.38 -1.20 22.94
C PRO A 195 0.59 0.31 22.84
N ASN A 196 1.78 0.81 23.23
CA ASN A 196 2.09 2.25 23.22
C ASN A 196 2.24 2.81 21.80
N ILE A 197 2.81 2.04 20.86
CA ILE A 197 2.99 2.46 19.47
C ILE A 197 1.89 1.93 18.53
N SER A 198 0.79 1.40 19.05
CA SER A 198 -0.25 0.73 18.25
C SER A 198 -0.75 1.59 17.09
N GLY A 199 -0.94 2.89 17.28
CA GLY A 199 -1.31 3.83 16.22
C GLY A 199 -0.26 3.94 15.11
N GLY A 200 1.02 4.01 15.48
CA GLY A 200 2.14 4.01 14.54
C GLY A 200 2.31 2.67 13.81
N LEU A 201 2.14 1.56 14.52
CA LEU A 201 2.19 0.22 13.95
C LEU A 201 1.11 0.01 12.89
N VAL A 202 -0.15 0.36 13.20
CA VAL A 202 -1.27 0.28 12.24
C VAL A 202 -1.03 1.19 11.04
N THR A 203 -0.54 2.41 11.25
CA THR A 203 -0.22 3.34 10.16
C THR A 203 0.84 2.78 9.24
N THR A 204 1.93 2.26 9.80
CA THR A 204 3.04 1.65 9.03
C THR A 204 2.56 0.40 8.29
N ALA A 205 1.79 -0.47 8.95
CA ALA A 205 1.22 -1.67 8.34
C ALA A 205 0.35 -1.34 7.12
N ILE A 206 -0.52 -0.33 7.24
CA ILE A 206 -1.39 0.09 6.13
C ILE A 206 -0.59 0.69 4.98
N LEU A 207 0.44 1.48 5.25
CA LEU A 207 1.31 1.99 4.19
C LEU A 207 2.02 0.82 3.46
N CYS A 208 2.57 -0.13 4.19
CA CYS A 208 3.19 -1.32 3.60
C CYS A 208 2.18 -2.17 2.80
N PHE A 209 0.95 -2.31 3.29
CA PHE A 209 -0.14 -2.96 2.56
C PHE A 209 -0.41 -2.27 1.23
N ILE A 210 -0.58 -0.94 1.23
CA ILE A 210 -0.85 -0.17 0.01
C ILE A 210 0.31 -0.32 -0.98
N PHE A 211 1.57 -0.22 -0.54
CA PHE A 211 2.73 -0.41 -1.41
C PHE A 211 2.79 -1.82 -1.99
N SER A 212 2.48 -2.85 -1.21
CA SER A 212 2.43 -4.22 -1.70
C SER A 212 1.23 -4.47 -2.63
N TRP A 213 0.07 -3.90 -2.32
CA TRP A 213 -1.16 -4.01 -3.10
C TRP A 213 -1.04 -3.41 -4.50
N THR A 214 -0.30 -2.30 -4.64
CA THR A 214 -0.12 -1.57 -5.90
C THR A 214 1.16 -1.92 -6.62
N GLU A 215 1.97 -2.86 -6.07
CA GLU A 215 3.24 -3.25 -6.64
C GLU A 215 3.04 -4.02 -7.95
N PHE A 216 3.67 -3.56 -9.02
CA PHE A 216 3.53 -4.09 -10.36
C PHE A 216 4.81 -4.76 -10.87
N LEU A 217 5.98 -4.17 -10.59
CA LEU A 217 7.23 -4.59 -11.21
C LEU A 217 7.67 -5.99 -10.76
N MET A 218 7.74 -6.22 -9.43
CA MET A 218 8.13 -7.53 -8.91
C MET A 218 7.12 -8.61 -9.32
N ALA A 219 5.81 -8.28 -9.27
CA ALA A 219 4.77 -9.19 -9.72
C ALA A 219 4.95 -9.56 -11.19
N THR A 220 5.21 -8.59 -12.07
CA THR A 220 5.38 -8.84 -13.51
C THR A 220 6.55 -9.76 -13.84
N TYR A 221 7.67 -9.60 -13.12
CA TYR A 221 8.90 -10.34 -13.46
C TYR A 221 9.12 -11.61 -12.65
N LEU A 222 8.50 -11.75 -11.49
CA LEU A 222 8.68 -12.93 -10.63
C LEU A 222 7.55 -13.96 -10.80
N THR A 223 6.49 -13.62 -11.54
CA THR A 223 5.37 -14.55 -11.81
C THR A 223 5.11 -14.70 -13.31
N ASP A 224 4.60 -15.86 -13.71
CA ASP A 224 4.26 -16.21 -15.09
C ASP A 224 2.78 -16.63 -15.20
N GLN A 225 2.32 -17.53 -14.34
CA GLN A 225 0.95 -18.03 -14.29
C GLN A 225 0.10 -17.34 -13.20
N MET A 226 0.73 -17.04 -12.07
CA MET A 226 0.07 -16.43 -10.92
C MET A 226 0.02 -14.90 -11.06
N HIS A 227 -0.99 -14.40 -11.77
CA HIS A 227 -1.13 -12.95 -11.92
C HIS A 227 -1.59 -12.29 -10.64
N MET A 228 -0.94 -11.16 -10.30
CA MET A 228 -1.44 -10.21 -9.34
C MET A 228 -2.34 -9.16 -10.01
N LEU A 229 -3.16 -8.49 -9.23
CA LEU A 229 -4.15 -7.54 -9.72
C LEU A 229 -3.58 -6.41 -10.61
N PRO A 230 -2.45 -5.75 -10.28
CA PRO A 230 -1.86 -4.76 -11.18
C PRO A 230 -1.38 -5.36 -12.52
N VAL A 231 -0.89 -6.61 -12.52
CA VAL A 231 -0.50 -7.33 -13.73
C VAL A 231 -1.72 -7.68 -14.56
N GLN A 232 -2.77 -8.20 -13.94
CA GLN A 232 -4.04 -8.51 -14.59
C GLN A 232 -4.65 -7.27 -15.28
N LEU A 233 -4.62 -6.11 -14.62
CA LEU A 233 -5.05 -4.84 -15.23
C LEU A 233 -4.26 -4.48 -16.49
N SER A 234 -2.96 -4.78 -16.53
CA SER A 234 -2.13 -4.51 -17.72
C SER A 234 -2.46 -5.43 -18.90
N ILE A 235 -2.87 -6.66 -18.62
CA ILE A 235 -3.30 -7.65 -19.64
C ILE A 235 -4.67 -7.23 -20.20
N LEU A 236 -5.62 -6.92 -19.34
CA LEU A 236 -6.98 -6.52 -19.72
C LEU A 236 -7.01 -5.27 -20.58
N ARG A 237 -6.09 -4.32 -20.39
CA ARG A 237 -6.02 -3.07 -21.15
C ARG A 237 -6.00 -3.28 -22.66
N MET A 238 -5.62 -4.44 -23.13
CA MET A 238 -5.60 -4.77 -24.57
C MET A 238 -6.96 -5.26 -25.10
N ALA A 239 -7.93 -5.57 -24.23
CA ALA A 239 -9.17 -6.20 -24.61
C ALA A 239 -10.35 -5.21 -24.68
N ASP A 240 -10.73 -4.61 -23.57
CA ASP A 240 -11.97 -3.81 -23.50
C ASP A 240 -11.94 -2.79 -22.35
N TRP A 241 -12.37 -1.55 -22.61
CA TRP A 241 -12.31 -0.46 -21.62
C TRP A 241 -13.29 -0.63 -20.45
N GLY A 242 -14.44 -1.22 -20.67
CA GLY A 242 -15.46 -1.41 -19.64
C GLY A 242 -14.97 -2.32 -18.49
N PRO A 243 -14.54 -3.55 -18.77
CA PRO A 243 -13.94 -4.46 -17.79
C PRO A 243 -12.71 -3.88 -17.10
N VAL A 244 -11.83 -3.19 -17.86
CA VAL A 244 -10.65 -2.51 -17.27
C VAL A 244 -11.07 -1.45 -16.27
N ALA A 245 -12.06 -0.62 -16.61
CA ALA A 245 -12.57 0.42 -15.72
C ALA A 245 -13.24 -0.18 -14.47
N ALA A 246 -13.99 -1.27 -14.63
CA ALA A 246 -14.61 -1.98 -13.51
C ALA A 246 -13.57 -2.55 -12.54
N LEU A 247 -12.56 -3.25 -13.06
CA LEU A 247 -11.49 -3.81 -12.23
C LEU A 247 -10.63 -2.72 -11.60
N SER A 248 -10.28 -1.65 -12.35
CA SER A 248 -9.53 -0.50 -11.82
C SER A 248 -10.28 0.16 -10.67
N THR A 249 -11.58 0.38 -10.82
CA THR A 249 -12.42 0.97 -9.76
C THR A 249 -12.51 0.06 -8.54
N ALA A 250 -12.67 -1.25 -8.73
CA ALA A 250 -12.68 -2.22 -7.64
C ALA A 250 -11.32 -2.26 -6.91
N THR A 251 -10.20 -2.09 -7.63
CA THR A 251 -8.85 -2.05 -7.07
C THR A 251 -8.63 -0.87 -6.12
N LEU A 252 -9.34 0.24 -6.30
CA LEU A 252 -9.24 1.40 -5.42
C LEU A 252 -9.86 1.14 -4.04
N LEU A 253 -10.85 0.24 -3.94
CA LEU A 253 -11.61 0.03 -2.68
C LEU A 253 -10.72 -0.37 -1.49
N PRO A 254 -9.84 -1.40 -1.57
CA PRO A 254 -8.98 -1.77 -0.45
C PRO A 254 -8.05 -0.64 -0.02
N SER A 255 -7.46 0.08 -0.97
CA SER A 255 -6.60 1.23 -0.67
C SER A 255 -7.37 2.37 -0.01
N PHE A 256 -8.58 2.65 -0.49
CA PHE A 256 -9.44 3.69 0.06
C PHE A 256 -9.89 3.35 1.49
N VAL A 257 -10.33 2.12 1.73
CA VAL A 257 -10.68 1.62 3.07
C VAL A 257 -9.46 1.71 4.00
N ALA A 258 -8.29 1.27 3.53
CA ALA A 258 -7.04 1.34 4.28
C ALA A 258 -6.70 2.79 4.70
N ILE A 259 -6.80 3.77 3.78
CA ILE A 259 -6.57 5.19 4.07
C ILE A 259 -7.60 5.73 5.09
N LEU A 260 -8.88 5.37 4.95
CA LEU A 260 -9.91 5.81 5.89
C LEU A 260 -9.65 5.31 7.32
N LEU A 261 -9.14 4.10 7.47
CA LEU A 261 -8.80 3.53 8.78
C LEU A 261 -7.66 4.31 9.47
N VAL A 262 -6.69 4.82 8.69
CA VAL A 262 -5.48 5.49 9.22
C VAL A 262 -5.62 7.00 9.34
N ARG A 263 -6.62 7.62 8.68
CA ARG A 263 -6.73 9.09 8.57
C ARG A 263 -6.54 9.85 9.91
N LYS A 264 -7.03 9.29 11.03
CA LYS A 264 -6.88 9.89 12.36
C LYS A 264 -5.43 9.86 12.87
N ASN A 265 -4.70 8.81 12.56
CA ASN A 265 -3.32 8.60 13.03
C ASN A 265 -2.31 9.34 12.15
N LEU A 266 -2.56 9.41 10.82
CA LEU A 266 -1.73 10.18 9.88
C LEU A 266 -1.70 11.67 10.22
N VAL A 267 -2.85 12.25 10.59
CA VAL A 267 -2.92 13.68 10.96
C VAL A 267 -2.08 13.96 12.21
N ARG A 268 -2.08 13.06 13.20
CA ARG A 268 -1.24 13.20 14.41
C ARG A 268 0.25 13.14 14.06
N GLY A 269 0.69 12.17 13.27
CA GLY A 269 2.11 12.03 12.90
C GLY A 269 2.65 13.21 12.06
N LEU A 270 1.83 13.79 11.19
CA LEU A 270 2.23 14.94 10.36
C LEU A 270 2.23 16.28 11.11
N THR A 271 1.37 16.45 12.09
CA THR A 271 1.28 17.72 12.85
C THR A 271 2.34 17.83 13.95
N TRP A 272 2.87 16.72 14.46
CA TRP A 272 3.93 16.71 15.49
C TRP A 272 5.29 17.16 14.94
N GLY A 273 5.57 16.96 13.66
CA GLY A 273 6.78 17.50 13.03
C GLY A 273 6.82 19.02 12.88
N MET A 274 5.70 19.72 13.07
CA MET A 274 5.59 21.17 12.92
C MET A 274 5.58 21.94 14.27
N GLN A 275 5.68 21.23 15.40
CA GLN A 275 5.67 21.86 16.75
C GLN A 275 7.05 21.88 17.43
N LYS A 276 8.14 21.73 16.68
CA LYS A 276 9.51 21.96 17.17
C LYS A 276 10.09 23.21 16.57
#